data_f6e4ae9aeb65c702d8713fe079e28fa3
#
_entry.id   f6e4ae9aeb65c702d8713fe079e28fa3
#
_cell.length_a   1.000
_cell.length_b   1.000
_cell.length_c   1.000
_cell.angle_alpha   90.00
_cell.angle_beta   90.00
_cell.angle_gamma   90.00
#
_symmetry.space_group_name_H-M   'P 1'
#
loop_
_entity.id
_entity.type
_entity.pdbx_description
1 polymer ?
#
loop_
_entity_poly.entity_id
_entity_poly.type
_entity_poly.pdbx_seq_one_letter_code
_entity_poly.pdbx_strand_id
1 'polypeptide(L)'
;HLLESPDLEFVGMHPEQSFHAVIDLIRQQHPKVDLIVHTGDVAQTPTTVTYQRYLKYMENLAVPFFQVPGNHDDVANFPLHESDPTEPTIVELGQWCIILLNSAQPNRIDGKIAEIQLQRLTHLLSQLADRHVVLACHHHPFAMQSAWIDQHRLKNSSDLLDAIQPFS
;
A
#
# COMPACT_ATOMS: atom_id res chain seq x y z
N HIS A 1 10.05 -3.90 -6.62
CA HIS A 1 9.41 -5.21 -6.37
C HIS A 1 10.52 -6.25 -6.10
N LEU A 2 10.47 -6.93 -4.96
CA LEU A 2 11.45 -7.95 -4.60
C LEU A 2 11.21 -9.25 -5.36
N LEU A 3 12.29 -9.97 -5.66
CA LEU A 3 12.25 -11.31 -6.27
C LEU A 3 12.35 -12.39 -5.18
N GLU A 4 12.15 -13.64 -5.51
CA GLU A 4 12.26 -14.75 -4.54
C GLU A 4 13.66 -14.92 -3.96
N SER A 5 14.71 -14.58 -4.72
CA SER A 5 16.10 -14.55 -4.25
C SER A 5 16.68 -13.13 -4.38
N PRO A 6 17.50 -12.68 -3.39
CA PRO A 6 18.11 -11.36 -3.41
C PRO A 6 19.13 -11.14 -4.52
N ASP A 7 19.69 -12.23 -5.06
CA ASP A 7 20.74 -12.17 -6.08
C ASP A 7 20.18 -12.14 -7.52
N LEU A 8 18.86 -12.23 -7.65
CA LEU A 8 18.23 -12.25 -8.97
C LEU A 8 18.16 -10.85 -9.58
N GLU A 9 18.28 -10.85 -10.91
CA GLU A 9 18.14 -9.66 -11.75
C GLU A 9 16.78 -9.68 -12.46
N PHE A 10 16.19 -8.51 -12.63
CA PHE A 10 14.96 -8.31 -13.38
C PHE A 10 15.11 -7.09 -14.29
N VAL A 11 14.96 -7.30 -15.60
CA VAL A 11 15.06 -6.25 -16.63
C VAL A 11 16.35 -5.42 -16.51
N GLY A 12 17.50 -6.09 -16.31
CA GLY A 12 18.81 -5.43 -16.21
C GLY A 12 19.07 -4.69 -14.89
N MET A 13 18.29 -4.97 -13.86
CA MET A 13 18.43 -4.36 -12.53
C MET A 13 18.38 -5.41 -11.42
N HIS A 14 19.04 -5.11 -10.31
CA HIS A 14 18.95 -5.91 -9.08
C HIS A 14 17.96 -5.22 -8.12
N PRO A 15 16.71 -5.71 -8.02
CA PRO A 15 15.67 -5.07 -7.21
C PRO A 15 16.04 -4.95 -5.73
N GLU A 16 16.72 -5.96 -5.19
CA GLU A 16 17.20 -5.97 -3.81
C GLU A 16 18.20 -4.85 -3.53
N GLN A 17 19.19 -4.68 -4.42
CA GLN A 17 20.18 -3.60 -4.29
C GLN A 17 19.51 -2.21 -4.41
N SER A 18 18.56 -2.07 -5.35
CA SER A 18 17.79 -0.83 -5.49
C SER A 18 16.96 -0.52 -4.25
N PHE A 19 16.33 -1.53 -3.64
CA PHE A 19 15.58 -1.38 -2.40
C PHE A 19 16.48 -0.87 -1.27
N HIS A 20 17.63 -1.50 -1.06
CA HIS A 20 18.58 -1.08 -0.03
C HIS A 20 19.14 0.33 -0.29
N ALA A 21 19.45 0.68 -1.53
CA ALA A 21 19.90 2.01 -1.87
C ALA A 21 18.86 3.10 -1.53
N VAL A 22 17.56 2.84 -1.77
CA VAL A 22 16.49 3.75 -1.37
C VAL A 22 16.38 3.87 0.15
N ILE A 23 16.46 2.75 0.88
CA ILE A 23 16.44 2.75 2.35
C ILE A 23 17.61 3.54 2.93
N ASP A 24 18.82 3.36 2.39
CA ASP A 24 20.00 4.09 2.84
C ASP A 24 19.89 5.59 2.55
N LEU A 25 19.30 5.95 1.41
CA LEU A 25 19.03 7.34 1.08
C LEU A 25 18.03 7.99 2.05
N ILE A 26 16.95 7.26 2.40
CA ILE A 26 15.98 7.72 3.40
C ILE A 26 16.67 7.97 4.75
N ARG A 27 17.48 7.03 5.21
CA ARG A 27 18.24 7.17 6.48
C ARG A 27 19.18 8.38 6.48
N GLN A 28 19.83 8.66 5.35
CA GLN A 28 20.76 9.77 5.22
C GLN A 28 20.05 11.14 5.15
N GLN A 29 18.97 11.22 4.40
CA GLN A 29 18.29 12.49 4.13
C GLN A 29 17.17 12.81 5.14
N HIS A 30 16.58 11.78 5.73
CA HIS A 30 15.46 11.88 6.64
C HIS A 30 15.71 11.10 7.95
N PRO A 31 16.64 11.59 8.81
CA PRO A 31 17.03 10.88 10.04
C PRO A 31 15.90 10.79 11.08
N LYS A 32 14.82 11.54 10.89
CA LYS A 32 13.63 11.54 11.75
C LYS A 32 12.39 11.24 10.92
N VAL A 33 12.18 9.94 10.63
CA VAL A 33 10.96 9.45 9.98
C VAL A 33 10.04 8.94 11.08
N ASP A 34 8.81 9.47 11.15
CA ASP A 34 7.81 9.06 12.15
C ASP A 34 7.19 7.71 11.80
N LEU A 35 6.92 7.49 10.51
CA LEU A 35 6.39 6.23 10.00
C LEU A 35 6.66 6.07 8.50
N ILE A 36 6.53 4.85 8.00
CA ILE A 36 6.63 4.51 6.58
C ILE A 36 5.32 3.86 6.13
N VAL A 37 4.79 4.31 5.00
CA VAL A 37 3.67 3.67 4.31
C VAL A 37 4.17 3.13 2.97
N HIS A 38 4.02 1.82 2.76
CA HIS A 38 4.32 1.17 1.50
C HIS A 38 3.01 0.85 0.77
N THR A 39 2.80 1.51 -0.36
CA THR A 39 1.51 1.49 -1.05
C THR A 39 1.37 0.36 -2.09
N GLY A 40 2.07 -0.75 -1.90
CA GLY A 40 1.89 -1.98 -2.70
C GLY A 40 3.04 -2.31 -3.62
N ASP A 41 2.89 -3.45 -4.31
CA ASP A 41 3.90 -4.02 -5.21
C ASP A 41 5.23 -4.30 -4.50
N VAL A 42 5.14 -4.90 -3.32
CA VAL A 42 6.30 -5.32 -2.52
C VAL A 42 7.10 -6.39 -3.26
N ALA A 43 6.44 -7.33 -3.90
CA ALA A 43 7.06 -8.48 -4.54
C ALA A 43 6.72 -8.59 -6.02
N GLN A 44 7.71 -8.88 -6.85
CA GLN A 44 7.52 -9.38 -8.23
C GLN A 44 7.24 -10.88 -8.22
N THR A 45 7.87 -11.59 -7.29
CA THR A 45 7.63 -13.00 -7.03
C THR A 45 7.07 -13.16 -5.62
N PRO A 46 5.71 -13.16 -5.46
CA PRO A 46 5.05 -13.02 -4.17
C PRO A 46 5.01 -14.36 -3.40
N THR A 47 6.16 -14.76 -2.88
CA THR A 47 6.29 -15.95 -2.02
C THR A 47 6.35 -15.56 -0.54
N THR A 48 6.02 -16.50 0.34
CA THR A 48 6.18 -16.32 1.79
C THR A 48 7.62 -15.93 2.16
N VAL A 49 8.62 -16.51 1.49
CA VAL A 49 10.04 -16.19 1.72
C VAL A 49 10.35 -14.75 1.33
N THR A 50 9.81 -14.27 0.21
CA THR A 50 9.97 -12.86 -0.24
C THR A 50 9.39 -11.90 0.78
N TYR A 51 8.18 -12.17 1.26
CA TYR A 51 7.53 -11.31 2.25
C TYR A 51 8.22 -11.34 3.61
N GLN A 52 8.68 -12.49 4.08
CA GLN A 52 9.46 -12.59 5.32
C GLN A 52 10.76 -11.80 5.24
N ARG A 53 11.44 -11.84 4.08
CA ARG A 53 12.64 -11.05 3.85
C ARG A 53 12.34 -9.54 3.84
N TYR A 54 11.28 -9.12 3.15
CA TYR A 54 10.81 -7.74 3.17
C TYR A 54 10.53 -7.27 4.60
N LEU A 55 9.74 -8.01 5.37
CA LEU A 55 9.42 -7.65 6.75
C LEU A 55 10.69 -7.47 7.60
N LYS A 56 11.66 -8.38 7.47
CA LYS A 56 12.93 -8.29 8.17
C LYS A 56 13.71 -7.01 7.80
N TYR A 57 13.66 -6.57 6.54
CA TYR A 57 14.29 -5.30 6.15
C TYR A 57 13.58 -4.10 6.75
N MET A 58 12.26 -4.10 6.76
CA MET A 58 11.47 -3.02 7.33
C MET A 58 11.65 -2.95 8.86
N GLU A 59 11.63 -4.08 9.56
CA GLU A 59 11.89 -4.16 11.00
C GLU A 59 13.27 -3.60 11.39
N ASN A 60 14.29 -3.84 10.57
CA ASN A 60 15.64 -3.31 10.80
C ASN A 60 15.74 -1.78 10.67
N LEU A 61 14.71 -1.11 10.13
CA LEU A 61 14.66 0.35 10.11
C LEU A 61 14.38 0.96 11.48
N ALA A 62 13.80 0.19 12.39
CA ALA A 62 13.33 0.65 13.71
C ALA A 62 12.36 1.84 13.62
N VAL A 63 11.60 1.93 12.52
CA VAL A 63 10.55 2.91 12.26
C VAL A 63 9.24 2.15 12.06
N PRO A 64 8.13 2.57 12.67
CA PRO A 64 6.82 1.97 12.38
C PRO A 64 6.55 1.94 10.88
N PHE A 65 6.07 0.83 10.35
CA PHE A 65 5.75 0.71 8.93
C PHE A 65 4.42 -0.01 8.73
N PHE A 66 3.74 0.39 7.67
CA PHE A 66 2.44 -0.13 7.29
C PHE A 66 2.41 -0.33 5.77
N GLN A 67 1.73 -1.37 5.31
CA GLN A 67 1.67 -1.69 3.88
C GLN A 67 0.30 -2.18 3.45
N VAL A 68 0.01 -1.98 2.18
CA VAL A 68 -1.11 -2.60 1.47
C VAL A 68 -0.59 -3.35 0.24
N PRO A 69 -1.28 -4.38 -0.24
CA PRO A 69 -0.85 -5.09 -1.43
C PRO A 69 -1.09 -4.28 -2.70
N GLY A 70 -0.24 -4.49 -3.70
CA GLY A 70 -0.44 -4.07 -5.09
C GLY A 70 -0.89 -5.23 -5.97
N ASN A 71 -0.94 -4.99 -7.28
CA ASN A 71 -1.40 -6.01 -8.24
C ASN A 71 -0.36 -7.13 -8.50
N HIS A 72 0.91 -6.92 -8.16
CA HIS A 72 1.95 -7.95 -8.21
C HIS A 72 1.96 -8.82 -6.95
N ASP A 73 1.36 -8.38 -5.87
CA ASP A 73 1.36 -9.10 -4.60
C ASP A 73 0.30 -10.22 -4.58
N ASP A 74 0.58 -11.28 -3.83
CA ASP A 74 -0.40 -12.32 -3.52
C ASP A 74 -1.20 -11.94 -2.28
N VAL A 75 -2.40 -11.45 -2.46
CA VAL A 75 -3.28 -10.98 -1.38
C VAL A 75 -3.49 -12.03 -0.28
N ALA A 76 -3.49 -13.33 -0.65
CA ALA A 76 -3.70 -14.41 0.32
C ALA A 76 -2.52 -14.62 1.28
N ASN A 77 -1.29 -14.29 0.83
CA ASN A 77 -0.05 -14.46 1.59
C ASN A 77 0.60 -13.12 1.97
N PHE A 78 -0.01 -12.01 1.57
CA PHE A 78 0.52 -10.68 1.87
C PHE A 78 0.49 -10.42 3.39
N PRO A 79 1.54 -9.85 3.97
CA PRO A 79 1.59 -9.56 5.41
C PRO A 79 0.73 -8.33 5.75
N LEU A 80 -0.58 -8.49 5.75
CA LEU A 80 -1.53 -7.48 6.19
C LEU A 80 -1.39 -7.24 7.69
N HIS A 81 -1.72 -6.03 8.13
CA HIS A 81 -1.81 -5.70 9.56
C HIS A 81 -3.10 -6.24 10.17
N GLU A 82 -4.19 -6.23 9.38
CA GLU A 82 -5.49 -6.74 9.80
C GLU A 82 -5.69 -8.18 9.30
N SER A 83 -6.35 -9.00 10.10
CA SER A 83 -6.67 -10.39 9.72
C SER A 83 -7.73 -10.49 8.62
N ASP A 84 -8.62 -9.50 8.53
CA ASP A 84 -9.60 -9.37 7.46
C ASP A 84 -9.04 -8.44 6.39
N PRO A 85 -8.79 -8.90 5.15
CA PRO A 85 -8.24 -8.07 4.08
C PRO A 85 -9.15 -6.92 3.64
N THR A 86 -10.39 -6.89 4.11
CA THR A 86 -11.33 -5.80 3.86
C THR A 86 -11.41 -4.80 5.03
N GLU A 87 -10.69 -5.03 6.12
CA GLU A 87 -10.56 -4.05 7.21
C GLU A 87 -9.55 -2.98 6.82
N PRO A 88 -9.91 -1.68 6.85
CA PRO A 88 -8.94 -0.61 6.67
C PRO A 88 -7.90 -0.60 7.79
N THR A 89 -6.62 -0.50 7.46
CA THR A 89 -5.59 -0.28 8.47
C THR A 89 -5.54 1.19 8.84
N ILE A 90 -5.66 1.51 10.13
CA ILE A 90 -5.71 2.87 10.65
C ILE A 90 -4.41 3.18 11.38
N VAL A 91 -3.77 4.28 11.00
CA VAL A 91 -2.54 4.77 11.62
C VAL A 91 -2.74 6.19 12.12
N GLU A 92 -2.62 6.38 13.42
CA GLU A 92 -2.75 7.68 14.03
C GLU A 92 -1.39 8.33 14.29
N LEU A 93 -1.23 9.59 13.87
CA LEU A 93 -0.02 10.38 14.07
C LEU A 93 -0.39 11.83 14.44
N GLY A 94 -0.45 12.13 15.72
CA GLY A 94 -0.89 13.45 16.21
C GLY A 94 -2.28 13.80 15.69
N GLN A 95 -2.42 14.88 14.94
CA GLN A 95 -3.68 15.29 14.29
C GLN A 95 -3.96 14.57 12.96
N TRP A 96 -3.04 13.74 12.48
CA TRP A 96 -3.21 12.99 11.25
C TRP A 96 -3.77 11.60 11.52
N CYS A 97 -4.60 11.15 10.61
CA CYS A 97 -5.09 9.78 10.53
C CYS A 97 -4.83 9.26 9.12
N ILE A 98 -4.01 8.23 8.98
CA ILE A 98 -3.72 7.59 7.69
C ILE A 98 -4.54 6.31 7.63
N ILE A 99 -5.38 6.18 6.61
CA ILE A 99 -6.23 5.02 6.39
C ILE A 99 -5.75 4.31 5.12
N LEU A 100 -5.29 3.09 5.28
CA LEU A 100 -4.82 2.26 4.19
C LEU A 100 -5.95 1.33 3.73
N LEU A 101 -6.21 1.33 2.42
CA LEU A 101 -7.25 0.54 1.79
C LEU A 101 -6.64 -0.51 0.87
N ASN A 102 -7.07 -1.75 1.04
CA ASN A 102 -6.71 -2.82 0.12
C ASN A 102 -7.52 -2.69 -1.17
N SER A 103 -6.85 -2.39 -2.27
CA SER A 103 -7.46 -2.30 -3.59
C SER A 103 -7.03 -3.43 -4.54
N ALA A 104 -6.13 -4.32 -4.09
CA ALA A 104 -5.64 -5.43 -4.90
C ALA A 104 -6.70 -6.53 -5.03
N GLN A 105 -6.74 -7.15 -6.18
CA GLN A 105 -7.61 -8.29 -6.47
C GLN A 105 -6.79 -9.48 -6.99
N PRO A 106 -7.12 -10.71 -6.58
CA PRO A 106 -6.41 -11.88 -7.06
C PRO A 106 -6.42 -11.97 -8.59
N ASN A 107 -5.23 -12.16 -9.18
CA ASN A 107 -5.03 -12.35 -10.63
C ASN A 107 -5.52 -11.18 -11.51
N ARG A 108 -5.56 -9.95 -10.99
CA ARG A 108 -5.94 -8.77 -11.75
C ARG A 108 -4.89 -7.68 -11.64
N ILE A 109 -4.74 -6.92 -12.72
CA ILE A 109 -3.85 -5.75 -12.76
C ILE A 109 -4.58 -4.46 -12.35
N ASP A 110 -5.91 -4.46 -12.39
CA ASP A 110 -6.76 -3.35 -11.98
C ASP A 110 -7.23 -3.53 -10.53
N GLY A 111 -7.54 -2.42 -9.87
CA GLY A 111 -7.99 -2.42 -8.48
C GLY A 111 -9.49 -2.36 -8.32
N LYS A 112 -9.94 -2.81 -7.15
CA LYS A 112 -11.30 -2.58 -6.65
C LYS A 112 -11.30 -2.59 -5.13
N ILE A 113 -11.86 -1.57 -4.50
CA ILE A 113 -12.12 -1.57 -3.06
C ILE A 113 -13.42 -2.32 -2.81
N ALA A 114 -13.42 -3.27 -1.87
CA ALA A 114 -14.61 -4.03 -1.51
C ALA A 114 -15.69 -3.10 -0.94
N GLU A 115 -16.96 -3.38 -1.23
CA GLU A 115 -18.09 -2.58 -0.75
C GLU A 115 -18.11 -2.48 0.78
N ILE A 116 -17.87 -3.58 1.47
CA ILE A 116 -17.78 -3.59 2.94
C ILE A 116 -16.65 -2.71 3.45
N GLN A 117 -15.51 -2.62 2.73
CA GLN A 117 -14.42 -1.73 3.10
C GLN A 117 -14.80 -0.26 2.90
N LEU A 118 -15.55 0.08 1.85
CA LEU A 118 -16.10 1.43 1.66
C LEU A 118 -17.10 1.82 2.76
N GLN A 119 -17.95 0.89 3.18
CA GLN A 119 -18.87 1.12 4.30
C GLN A 119 -18.12 1.38 5.61
N ARG A 120 -17.08 0.59 5.89
CA ARG A 120 -16.19 0.78 7.06
C ARG A 120 -15.46 2.12 6.97
N LEU A 121 -14.96 2.49 5.79
CA LEU A 121 -14.32 3.79 5.55
C LEU A 121 -15.27 4.95 5.86
N THR A 122 -16.50 4.92 5.35
CA THR A 122 -17.51 5.95 5.60
C THR A 122 -17.80 6.09 7.09
N HIS A 123 -17.94 4.98 7.80
CA HIS A 123 -18.11 4.96 9.24
C HIS A 123 -16.93 5.60 9.99
N LEU A 124 -15.69 5.24 9.62
CA LEU A 124 -14.47 5.82 10.19
C LEU A 124 -14.40 7.32 9.94
N LEU A 125 -14.62 7.78 8.71
CA LEU A 125 -14.58 9.20 8.36
C LEU A 125 -15.58 10.02 9.15
N SER A 126 -16.76 9.47 9.47
CA SER A 126 -17.75 10.15 10.30
C SER A 126 -17.26 10.44 11.74
N GLN A 127 -16.23 9.74 12.20
CA GLN A 127 -15.65 9.88 13.54
C GLN A 127 -14.38 10.77 13.55
N LEU A 128 -13.91 11.19 12.38
CA LEU A 128 -12.61 11.86 12.21
C LEU A 128 -12.75 13.34 11.76
N ALA A 129 -13.90 13.97 12.04
CA ALA A 129 -14.20 15.33 11.58
C ALA A 129 -13.14 16.39 11.98
N ASP A 130 -12.47 16.19 13.11
CA ASP A 130 -11.45 17.12 13.64
C ASP A 130 -10.00 16.66 13.29
N ARG A 131 -9.82 15.72 12.36
CA ARG A 131 -8.53 15.15 12.00
C ARG A 131 -8.17 15.43 10.56
N HIS A 132 -6.89 15.51 10.28
CA HIS A 132 -6.40 15.47 8.91
C HIS A 132 -6.33 14.01 8.45
N VAL A 133 -7.09 13.67 7.41
CA VAL A 133 -7.15 12.28 6.92
C VAL A 133 -6.36 12.13 5.63
N VAL A 134 -5.51 11.11 5.58
CA VAL A 134 -4.82 10.65 4.37
C VAL A 134 -5.36 9.27 4.00
N LEU A 135 -5.90 9.12 2.80
CA LEU A 135 -6.27 7.82 2.26
C LEU A 135 -5.16 7.30 1.36
N ALA A 136 -4.73 6.07 1.58
CA ALA A 136 -3.69 5.41 0.80
C ALA A 136 -4.19 4.07 0.26
N CYS A 137 -4.03 3.85 -1.04
CA CYS A 137 -4.24 2.58 -1.71
C CYS A 137 -3.26 2.45 -2.89
N HIS A 138 -3.11 1.23 -3.43
CA HIS A 138 -2.19 1.01 -4.55
C HIS A 138 -2.71 1.59 -5.87
N HIS A 139 -3.96 1.29 -6.21
CA HIS A 139 -4.52 1.64 -7.51
C HIS A 139 -5.06 3.07 -7.53
N HIS A 140 -4.63 3.85 -8.51
CA HIS A 140 -5.03 5.25 -8.64
C HIS A 140 -6.52 5.40 -9.02
N PRO A 141 -7.27 6.35 -8.42
CA PRO A 141 -8.69 6.53 -8.69
C PRO A 141 -8.99 7.37 -9.93
N PHE A 142 -8.03 8.18 -10.40
CA PHE A 142 -8.24 9.10 -11.52
C PHE A 142 -7.54 8.62 -12.78
N ALA A 143 -8.08 9.00 -13.96
CA ALA A 143 -7.40 8.74 -15.22
C ALA A 143 -6.11 9.55 -15.34
N MET A 144 -5.03 8.89 -15.68
CA MET A 144 -3.68 9.48 -15.85
C MET A 144 -3.43 9.90 -17.31
N GLN A 145 -4.41 9.71 -18.19
CA GLN A 145 -4.33 9.98 -19.63
C GLN A 145 -3.24 9.15 -20.33
N SER A 146 -2.95 7.97 -19.80
CA SER A 146 -2.03 7.00 -20.34
C SER A 146 -2.75 5.67 -20.49
N ALA A 147 -2.93 5.20 -21.71
CA ALA A 147 -3.66 3.97 -21.99
C ALA A 147 -3.06 2.73 -21.27
N TRP A 148 -1.75 2.73 -21.02
CA TRP A 148 -1.09 1.68 -20.29
C TRP A 148 -1.31 1.80 -18.79
N ILE A 149 -1.09 2.99 -18.20
CA ILE A 149 -1.27 3.21 -16.75
C ILE A 149 -2.73 3.04 -16.36
N ASP A 150 -3.68 3.54 -17.17
CA ASP A 150 -5.11 3.49 -16.87
C ASP A 150 -5.72 2.07 -16.87
N GLN A 151 -4.98 1.07 -17.35
CA GLN A 151 -5.35 -0.34 -17.17
C GLN A 151 -5.26 -0.76 -15.69
N HIS A 152 -4.37 -0.14 -14.92
CA HIS A 152 -4.14 -0.40 -13.49
C HIS A 152 -5.03 0.46 -12.57
N ARG A 153 -5.98 1.19 -13.14
CA ARG A 153 -6.84 2.09 -12.37
C ARG A 153 -7.82 1.33 -11.47
N LEU A 154 -8.21 1.99 -10.38
CA LEU A 154 -9.32 1.55 -9.53
C LEU A 154 -10.63 1.52 -10.33
N LYS A 155 -11.25 0.35 -10.48
CA LYS A 155 -12.47 0.17 -11.32
C LYS A 155 -13.71 0.81 -10.72
N ASN A 156 -13.79 0.86 -9.41
CA ASN A 156 -14.88 1.50 -8.68
C ASN A 156 -14.46 2.81 -8.03
N SER A 157 -13.70 3.60 -8.76
CA SER A 157 -13.24 4.92 -8.27
C SER A 157 -14.40 5.86 -7.94
N SER A 158 -15.52 5.80 -8.67
CA SER A 158 -16.75 6.55 -8.34
C SER A 158 -17.25 6.22 -6.95
N ASP A 159 -17.32 4.92 -6.60
CA ASP A 159 -17.81 4.47 -5.30
C ASP A 159 -16.92 4.99 -4.15
N LEU A 160 -15.59 5.01 -4.36
CA LEU A 160 -14.65 5.60 -3.40
C LEU A 160 -14.87 7.11 -3.26
N LEU A 161 -15.00 7.82 -4.38
CA LEU A 161 -15.20 9.28 -4.37
C LEU A 161 -16.53 9.66 -3.72
N ASP A 162 -17.59 8.93 -4.01
CA ASP A 162 -18.92 9.13 -3.39
C ASP A 162 -18.89 8.86 -1.88
N ALA A 163 -18.09 7.85 -1.44
CA ALA A 163 -17.92 7.54 -0.02
C ALA A 163 -17.19 8.64 0.76
N ILE A 164 -16.25 9.35 0.13
CA ILE A 164 -15.44 10.39 0.80
C ILE A 164 -16.02 11.80 0.66
N GLN A 165 -16.81 12.06 -0.39
CA GLN A 165 -17.36 13.39 -0.68
C GLN A 165 -18.03 14.10 0.51
N PRO A 166 -18.82 13.42 1.37
CA PRO A 166 -19.47 14.08 2.51
C PRO A 166 -18.50 14.61 3.57
N PHE A 167 -17.21 14.22 3.52
CA PHE A 167 -16.19 14.53 4.53
C PHE A 167 -15.08 15.44 3.99
N SER A 168 -15.20 15.94 2.75
CA SER A 168 -14.21 16.79 2.06
C SER A 168 -14.45 18.28 2.26
#